data_f3928a180538f36d8fc8230e10e547d3
#
_entry.id   f3928a180538f36d8fc8230e10e547d3
#
_cell.length_a   1.000
_cell.length_b   1.000
_cell.length_c   1.000
_cell.angle_alpha   90.00
_cell.angle_beta   90.00
_cell.angle_gamma   90.00
#
_symmetry.space_group_name_H-M   'P 1'
#
loop_
_entity.id
_entity.type
_entity.pdbx_description
1 polymer ?
#
loop_
_entity_poly.entity_id
_entity_poly.type
_entity_poly.pdbx_seq_one_letter_code
_entity_poly.pdbx_strand_id
1 'polypeptide(L)'
;MKTSKLLILVLAIALVIVSARLAMVGSVSLPAADSNQDAADAVYQNIMTRASVRTYSDKPVEDEKIDKLLHAGMAAPSAVNIQPWHFVVVKDKAMLKKIAEATPNAGMAKNAPLAIVVCGDMTNEKEGMVREFWSQDVSAATENILLQAHAMGLGAVWTGTYPDKQRCTAISKLLNLPNHIIPFCTVVIGYPKGDTAPKDKWKPENVSYDSFGMGKDDKPLASNQKTKDFEEFDVTEQFRSNPFTYFKGKGLLLAVGNKNDYNEMTIGWGALGNIWEKGMSLMTVYVAPARHTFKYMEKAKYFTVMEFDDSHKDILDYMGHHSGRDGNKAKALGLHTRFTEHGTPYFDEAKTVFECEMIYHAPFDPKGFGEMPKKLYSDFPAGIHSMYMGKIIKAMRK
;
A
#
# COMPACT_ATOMS: atom_id res chain seq x y z
N MET A 1 -37.99 -50.66 21.04
CA MET A 1 -37.48 -51.13 19.73
C MET A 1 -38.06 -50.39 18.50
N LYS A 2 -39.30 -49.87 18.52
CA LYS A 2 -39.88 -49.16 17.33
C LYS A 2 -39.34 -47.73 17.09
N THR A 3 -39.03 -46.99 18.14
CA THR A 3 -38.50 -45.62 18.07
C THR A 3 -37.09 -45.53 17.51
N SER A 4 -36.22 -46.52 17.82
CA SER A 4 -34.83 -46.58 17.33
C SER A 4 -34.76 -46.83 15.81
N LYS A 5 -35.64 -47.65 15.25
CA LYS A 5 -35.71 -47.94 13.82
C LYS A 5 -36.19 -46.73 13.00
N LEU A 6 -37.12 -45.94 13.56
CA LEU A 6 -37.62 -44.71 12.92
C LEU A 6 -36.53 -43.62 12.88
N LEU A 7 -35.75 -43.48 13.94
CA LEU A 7 -34.63 -42.52 13.99
C LEU A 7 -33.52 -42.85 12.98
N ILE A 8 -33.20 -44.15 12.83
CA ILE A 8 -32.21 -44.61 11.83
C ILE A 8 -32.71 -44.37 10.41
N LEU A 9 -34.00 -44.57 10.15
CA LEU A 9 -34.60 -44.33 8.84
C LEU A 9 -34.54 -42.79 8.48
N VAL A 10 -34.89 -41.93 9.43
CA VAL A 10 -34.81 -40.46 9.25
C VAL A 10 -33.41 -39.99 8.99
N LEU A 11 -32.41 -40.51 9.73
CA LEU A 11 -30.98 -40.19 9.52
C LEU A 11 -30.47 -40.71 8.16
N ALA A 12 -30.92 -41.88 7.71
CA ALA A 12 -30.56 -42.43 6.40
C ALA A 12 -31.14 -41.58 5.26
N ILE A 13 -32.41 -41.14 5.38
CA ILE A 13 -33.01 -40.24 4.41
C ILE A 13 -32.33 -38.88 4.38
N ALA A 14 -32.00 -38.33 5.54
CA ALA A 14 -31.24 -37.06 5.61
C ALA A 14 -29.86 -37.16 4.95
N LEU A 15 -29.15 -38.29 5.16
CA LEU A 15 -27.86 -38.57 4.55
C LEU A 15 -27.96 -38.69 3.02
N VAL A 16 -28.99 -39.34 2.51
CA VAL A 16 -29.24 -39.45 1.05
C VAL A 16 -29.58 -38.09 0.44
N ILE A 17 -30.34 -37.25 1.14
CA ILE A 17 -30.66 -35.89 0.66
C ILE A 17 -29.42 -35.01 0.64
N VAL A 18 -28.55 -35.10 1.67
CA VAL A 18 -27.29 -34.37 1.71
C VAL A 18 -26.34 -34.86 0.62
N SER A 19 -26.24 -36.16 0.41
CA SER A 19 -25.40 -36.73 -0.65
C SER A 19 -25.90 -36.36 -2.05
N ALA A 20 -27.23 -36.35 -2.25
CA ALA A 20 -27.81 -35.90 -3.51
C ALA A 20 -27.61 -34.39 -3.77
N ARG A 21 -27.64 -33.57 -2.72
CA ARG A 21 -27.29 -32.14 -2.83
C ARG A 21 -25.80 -31.92 -3.10
N LEU A 22 -24.90 -32.70 -2.48
CA LEU A 22 -23.47 -32.65 -2.81
C LEU A 22 -23.16 -33.09 -4.24
N ALA A 23 -23.91 -34.08 -4.79
CA ALA A 23 -23.76 -34.52 -6.17
C ALA A 23 -24.37 -33.53 -7.21
N MET A 24 -25.29 -32.66 -6.77
CA MET A 24 -25.81 -31.56 -7.58
C MET A 24 -24.96 -30.28 -7.57
N VAL A 25 -23.98 -30.17 -6.67
CA VAL A 25 -22.87 -29.22 -6.81
C VAL A 25 -21.92 -29.81 -7.85
N GLY A 26 -22.39 -29.75 -9.12
CA GLY A 26 -21.58 -30.19 -10.25
C GLY A 26 -20.20 -29.57 -10.17
N SER A 27 -19.17 -30.40 -10.29
CA SER A 27 -17.84 -29.96 -10.64
C SER A 27 -17.97 -28.96 -11.80
N VAL A 28 -17.56 -27.72 -11.57
CA VAL A 28 -17.38 -26.75 -12.65
C VAL A 28 -16.28 -27.35 -13.52
N SER A 29 -16.63 -28.10 -14.54
CA SER A 29 -15.70 -28.55 -15.56
C SER A 29 -15.29 -27.30 -16.36
N LEU A 30 -14.03 -26.92 -16.24
CA LEU A 30 -13.45 -25.93 -17.13
C LEU A 30 -13.57 -26.43 -18.59
N PRO A 31 -13.95 -25.57 -19.54
CA PRO A 31 -14.05 -25.93 -20.93
C PRO A 31 -12.68 -26.37 -21.50
N ALA A 32 -12.69 -27.24 -22.52
CA ALA A 32 -11.51 -27.75 -23.17
C ALA A 32 -10.67 -26.64 -23.83
N ALA A 33 -9.38 -26.89 -24.07
CA ALA A 33 -8.35 -25.88 -24.41
C ALA A 33 -8.66 -24.97 -25.61
N ASP A 34 -9.43 -25.40 -26.61
CA ASP A 34 -9.75 -24.58 -27.80
C ASP A 34 -10.86 -23.52 -27.55
N SER A 35 -11.66 -23.68 -26.51
CA SER A 35 -12.66 -22.67 -26.08
C SER A 35 -12.06 -21.63 -25.11
N ASN A 36 -10.81 -21.82 -24.64
CA ASN A 36 -10.18 -20.95 -23.66
C ASN A 36 -9.69 -19.62 -24.25
N GLN A 37 -9.30 -19.58 -25.52
CA GLN A 37 -8.82 -18.34 -26.16
C GLN A 37 -9.99 -17.35 -26.33
N ASP A 38 -11.13 -17.81 -26.84
CA ASP A 38 -12.32 -16.97 -27.01
C ASP A 38 -12.82 -16.42 -25.66
N ALA A 39 -12.76 -17.24 -24.60
CA ALA A 39 -13.12 -16.83 -23.26
C ALA A 39 -12.12 -15.80 -22.69
N ALA A 40 -10.84 -15.98 -22.91
CA ALA A 40 -9.80 -15.06 -22.48
C ALA A 40 -9.94 -13.69 -23.16
N ASP A 41 -10.17 -13.69 -24.46
CA ASP A 41 -10.37 -12.49 -25.28
C ASP A 41 -11.66 -11.76 -24.85
N ALA A 42 -12.74 -12.48 -24.59
CA ALA A 42 -14.00 -11.90 -24.12
C ALA A 42 -13.82 -11.21 -22.75
N VAL A 43 -13.12 -11.83 -21.81
CA VAL A 43 -12.82 -11.25 -20.50
C VAL A 43 -11.95 -10.01 -20.67
N TYR A 44 -10.89 -10.09 -21.47
CA TYR A 44 -9.99 -8.96 -21.74
C TYR A 44 -10.76 -7.77 -22.34
N GLN A 45 -11.56 -8.01 -23.39
CA GLN A 45 -12.38 -6.98 -24.02
C GLN A 45 -13.39 -6.35 -23.04
N ASN A 46 -14.03 -7.16 -22.19
CA ASN A 46 -14.95 -6.65 -21.17
C ASN A 46 -14.24 -5.71 -20.18
N ILE A 47 -13.02 -6.03 -19.76
CA ILE A 47 -12.21 -5.19 -18.87
C ILE A 47 -11.80 -3.89 -19.58
N MET A 48 -11.31 -3.99 -20.82
CA MET A 48 -10.77 -2.85 -21.57
C MET A 48 -11.85 -1.86 -22.04
N THR A 49 -13.06 -2.34 -22.28
CA THR A 49 -14.16 -1.50 -22.79
C THR A 49 -15.07 -0.97 -21.69
N ARG A 50 -14.97 -1.47 -20.44
CA ARG A 50 -15.75 -0.95 -19.33
C ARG A 50 -15.45 0.53 -19.06
N ALA A 51 -16.51 1.31 -18.95
CA ALA A 51 -16.41 2.72 -18.59
C ALA A 51 -17.34 3.07 -17.41
N SER A 52 -17.03 4.15 -16.69
CA SER A 52 -17.90 4.65 -15.61
C SER A 52 -19.06 5.45 -16.18
N VAL A 53 -20.23 4.84 -16.24
CA VAL A 53 -21.47 5.43 -16.76
C VAL A 53 -22.19 6.19 -15.65
N ARG A 54 -22.62 7.41 -15.93
CA ARG A 54 -23.32 8.30 -14.96
C ARG A 54 -24.66 8.83 -15.46
N THR A 55 -25.07 8.43 -16.66
CA THR A 55 -26.34 8.82 -17.27
C THR A 55 -27.09 7.55 -17.70
N TYR A 56 -28.33 7.41 -17.25
CA TYR A 56 -29.11 6.19 -17.40
C TYR A 56 -30.47 6.49 -18.05
N SER A 57 -31.01 5.50 -18.71
CA SER A 57 -32.42 5.51 -19.13
C SER A 57 -33.30 5.14 -17.94
N ASP A 58 -34.60 5.42 -18.08
CA ASP A 58 -35.59 5.08 -17.04
C ASP A 58 -35.97 3.59 -17.03
N LYS A 59 -35.39 2.78 -17.93
CA LYS A 59 -35.66 1.33 -18.00
C LYS A 59 -35.21 0.67 -16.71
N PRO A 60 -36.11 -0.06 -16.00
CA PRO A 60 -35.71 -0.78 -14.78
C PRO A 60 -34.72 -1.90 -15.13
N VAL A 61 -33.84 -2.22 -14.17
CA VAL A 61 -32.98 -3.40 -14.27
C VAL A 61 -33.74 -4.61 -13.79
N GLU A 62 -33.73 -5.66 -14.59
CA GLU A 62 -34.42 -6.92 -14.34
C GLU A 62 -33.83 -7.63 -13.10
N ASP A 63 -34.67 -8.26 -12.27
CA ASP A 63 -34.23 -8.92 -11.02
C ASP A 63 -33.23 -10.04 -11.31
N GLU A 64 -33.38 -10.79 -12.41
CA GLU A 64 -32.39 -11.79 -12.82
C GLU A 64 -31.01 -11.22 -13.08
N LYS A 65 -30.92 -9.99 -13.60
CA LYS A 65 -29.62 -9.29 -13.76
C LYS A 65 -29.09 -8.84 -12.44
N ILE A 66 -29.94 -8.39 -11.52
CA ILE A 66 -29.52 -8.01 -10.15
C ILE A 66 -28.92 -9.22 -9.43
N ASP A 67 -29.53 -10.37 -9.52
CA ASP A 67 -29.04 -11.62 -8.93
C ASP A 67 -27.66 -11.99 -9.50
N LYS A 68 -27.48 -11.87 -10.81
CA LYS A 68 -26.17 -12.10 -11.45
C LYS A 68 -25.09 -11.14 -10.96
N LEU A 69 -25.44 -9.87 -10.71
CA LEU A 69 -24.51 -8.88 -10.13
C LEU A 69 -24.09 -9.28 -8.73
N LEU A 70 -25.03 -9.69 -7.89
CA LEU A 70 -24.75 -10.12 -6.52
C LEU A 70 -23.90 -11.39 -6.47
N HIS A 71 -24.23 -12.40 -7.30
CA HIS A 71 -23.41 -13.60 -7.42
C HIS A 71 -21.97 -13.30 -7.87
N ALA A 72 -21.81 -12.41 -8.86
CA ALA A 72 -20.48 -11.98 -9.29
C ALA A 72 -19.70 -11.28 -8.17
N GLY A 73 -20.36 -10.41 -7.40
CA GLY A 73 -19.74 -9.78 -6.23
C GLY A 73 -19.29 -10.80 -5.17
N MET A 74 -20.17 -11.77 -4.86
CA MET A 74 -19.88 -12.83 -3.88
C MET A 74 -18.85 -13.86 -4.36
N ALA A 75 -18.54 -13.91 -5.66
CA ALA A 75 -17.50 -14.78 -6.22
C ALA A 75 -16.10 -14.18 -6.09
N ALA A 76 -15.95 -12.98 -5.53
CA ALA A 76 -14.65 -12.36 -5.32
C ALA A 76 -13.78 -13.14 -4.32
N PRO A 77 -12.45 -13.11 -4.44
CA PRO A 77 -11.59 -13.62 -3.39
C PRO A 77 -11.66 -12.72 -2.15
N SER A 78 -11.38 -13.30 -0.98
CA SER A 78 -11.23 -12.54 0.26
C SER A 78 -10.12 -13.11 1.13
N ALA A 79 -9.52 -12.29 1.99
CA ALA A 79 -8.46 -12.71 2.88
C ALA A 79 -8.93 -13.91 3.71
N VAL A 80 -8.19 -15.02 3.64
CA VAL A 80 -8.49 -16.33 4.26
C VAL A 80 -9.95 -16.79 4.10
N ASN A 81 -10.59 -16.38 2.99
CA ASN A 81 -11.96 -16.70 2.63
C ASN A 81 -13.00 -16.27 3.69
N ILE A 82 -12.83 -15.08 4.29
CA ILE A 82 -13.76 -14.57 5.31
C ILE A 82 -15.05 -14.08 4.71
N GLN A 83 -15.04 -13.58 3.44
CA GLN A 83 -16.20 -13.08 2.72
C GLN A 83 -16.95 -11.97 3.47
N PRO A 84 -16.25 -10.86 3.82
CA PRO A 84 -16.77 -9.82 4.72
C PRO A 84 -17.64 -8.80 3.98
N TRP A 85 -18.46 -9.23 3.04
CA TRP A 85 -19.32 -8.34 2.26
C TRP A 85 -20.78 -8.48 2.63
N HIS A 86 -21.45 -7.33 2.62
CA HIS A 86 -22.90 -7.21 2.68
C HIS A 86 -23.37 -6.26 1.59
N PHE A 87 -24.42 -6.61 0.86
CA PHE A 87 -24.95 -5.80 -0.23
C PHE A 87 -26.35 -5.31 0.10
N VAL A 88 -26.57 -4.00 -0.01
CA VAL A 88 -27.91 -3.42 0.11
C VAL A 88 -28.37 -2.96 -1.27
N VAL A 89 -29.37 -3.64 -1.83
CA VAL A 89 -29.96 -3.32 -3.14
C VAL A 89 -31.02 -2.24 -2.95
N VAL A 90 -30.91 -1.14 -3.67
CA VAL A 90 -31.83 -0.01 -3.59
C VAL A 90 -32.46 0.22 -4.96
N LYS A 91 -33.77 -0.03 -5.06
CA LYS A 91 -34.63 0.20 -6.26
C LYS A 91 -35.62 1.34 -6.02
N ASP A 92 -35.90 1.68 -4.75
CA ASP A 92 -36.84 2.73 -4.39
C ASP A 92 -36.31 4.11 -4.81
N LYS A 93 -37.06 4.81 -5.64
CA LYS A 93 -36.66 6.12 -6.18
C LYS A 93 -36.50 7.20 -5.11
N ALA A 94 -37.27 7.15 -4.03
CA ALA A 94 -37.14 8.11 -2.95
C ALA A 94 -35.86 7.86 -2.15
N MET A 95 -35.50 6.59 -1.96
CA MET A 95 -34.23 6.23 -1.31
C MET A 95 -33.04 6.57 -2.19
N LEU A 96 -33.08 6.29 -3.50
CA LEU A 96 -32.03 6.69 -4.46
C LEU A 96 -31.79 8.21 -4.46
N LYS A 97 -32.85 9.00 -4.37
CA LYS A 97 -32.76 10.47 -4.22
C LYS A 97 -32.08 10.86 -2.91
N LYS A 98 -32.44 10.25 -1.79
CA LYS A 98 -31.81 10.51 -0.48
C LYS A 98 -30.32 10.14 -0.48
N ILE A 99 -29.93 9.02 -1.12
CA ILE A 99 -28.52 8.64 -1.29
C ILE A 99 -27.76 9.70 -2.09
N ALA A 100 -28.33 10.20 -3.19
CA ALA A 100 -27.73 11.25 -4.01
C ALA A 100 -27.55 12.57 -3.22
N GLU A 101 -28.47 12.90 -2.34
CA GLU A 101 -28.39 14.09 -1.47
C GLU A 101 -27.35 13.93 -0.35
N ALA A 102 -27.27 12.74 0.25
CA ALA A 102 -26.35 12.44 1.35
C ALA A 102 -24.87 12.28 0.87
N THR A 103 -24.68 11.87 -0.38
CA THR A 103 -23.35 11.63 -0.97
C THR A 103 -23.24 12.29 -2.34
N PRO A 104 -22.79 13.56 -2.41
CA PRO A 104 -22.78 14.35 -3.66
C PRO A 104 -22.03 13.68 -4.83
N ASN A 105 -21.01 12.86 -4.55
CA ASN A 105 -20.28 12.08 -5.55
C ASN A 105 -21.14 10.94 -6.16
N ALA A 106 -22.27 10.57 -5.54
CA ALA A 106 -23.27 9.66 -6.05
C ALA A 106 -24.51 10.40 -6.59
N GLY A 107 -24.42 11.69 -6.89
CA GLY A 107 -25.53 12.55 -7.32
C GLY A 107 -26.35 12.03 -8.52
N MET A 108 -25.76 11.14 -9.37
CA MET A 108 -26.46 10.48 -10.46
C MET A 108 -27.45 9.42 -9.99
N ALA A 109 -27.37 8.95 -8.76
CA ALA A 109 -28.29 7.92 -8.23
C ALA A 109 -29.76 8.36 -8.27
N LYS A 110 -30.07 9.65 -8.11
CA LYS A 110 -31.43 10.19 -8.23
C LYS A 110 -32.12 9.92 -9.57
N ASN A 111 -31.34 9.70 -10.62
CA ASN A 111 -31.80 9.45 -11.98
C ASN A 111 -31.55 8.00 -12.44
N ALA A 112 -31.03 7.16 -11.55
CA ALA A 112 -30.78 5.74 -11.86
C ALA A 112 -31.93 4.85 -11.44
N PRO A 113 -32.11 3.69 -12.08
CA PRO A 113 -33.14 2.70 -11.69
C PRO A 113 -32.66 1.82 -10.52
N LEU A 114 -31.36 1.77 -10.22
CA LEU A 114 -30.74 0.85 -9.26
C LEU A 114 -29.49 1.44 -8.65
N ALA A 115 -29.28 1.16 -7.36
CA ALA A 115 -27.97 1.24 -6.72
C ALA A 115 -27.73 0.00 -5.85
N ILE A 116 -26.49 -0.44 -5.76
CA ILE A 116 -26.04 -1.45 -4.80
C ILE A 116 -25.06 -0.76 -3.86
N VAL A 117 -25.40 -0.67 -2.58
CA VAL A 117 -24.49 -0.21 -1.55
C VAL A 117 -23.69 -1.42 -1.06
N VAL A 118 -22.40 -1.42 -1.37
CA VAL A 118 -21.47 -2.46 -0.93
C VAL A 118 -20.96 -2.09 0.45
N CYS A 119 -21.05 -3.01 1.38
CA CYS A 119 -20.65 -2.82 2.79
C CYS A 119 -19.67 -3.90 3.21
N GLY A 120 -18.81 -3.55 4.17
CA GLY A 120 -18.06 -4.52 4.93
C GLY A 120 -18.85 -4.98 6.16
N ASP A 121 -18.92 -6.28 6.39
CA ASP A 121 -19.50 -6.90 7.60
C ASP A 121 -18.38 -7.26 8.58
N MET A 122 -18.37 -6.60 9.73
CA MET A 122 -17.36 -6.77 10.77
C MET A 122 -17.74 -7.82 11.83
N THR A 123 -18.82 -8.61 11.63
CA THR A 123 -19.23 -9.64 12.60
C THR A 123 -18.31 -10.84 12.64
N ASN A 124 -17.68 -11.19 11.54
CA ASN A 124 -16.71 -12.30 11.46
C ASN A 124 -15.32 -11.82 11.89
N GLU A 125 -15.18 -11.44 13.15
CA GLU A 125 -13.92 -10.93 13.69
C GLU A 125 -12.88 -12.04 13.81
N LYS A 126 -12.00 -12.14 12.82
CA LYS A 126 -10.64 -12.61 13.09
C LYS A 126 -9.84 -11.40 13.54
N GLU A 127 -9.34 -11.45 14.77
CA GLU A 127 -8.52 -10.38 15.33
C GLU A 127 -7.22 -10.15 14.51
N GLY A 128 -6.70 -8.95 14.56
CA GLY A 128 -5.41 -8.61 13.98
C GLY A 128 -5.44 -8.21 12.51
N MET A 129 -4.33 -8.47 11.81
CA MET A 129 -4.07 -7.99 10.43
C MET A 129 -5.14 -8.42 9.43
N VAL A 130 -5.77 -9.58 9.61
CA VAL A 130 -6.81 -10.08 8.69
C VAL A 130 -8.02 -9.15 8.64
N ARG A 131 -8.35 -8.50 9.74
CA ARG A 131 -9.44 -7.52 9.82
C ARG A 131 -9.20 -6.30 8.92
N GLU A 132 -7.96 -5.90 8.72
CA GLU A 132 -7.61 -4.72 7.90
C GLU A 132 -7.85 -4.95 6.40
N PHE A 133 -7.94 -6.20 5.93
CA PHE A 133 -8.15 -6.53 4.53
C PHE A 133 -9.59 -6.36 4.02
N TRP A 134 -10.57 -6.17 4.91
CA TRP A 134 -11.98 -6.09 4.51
C TRP A 134 -12.24 -5.09 3.37
N SER A 135 -11.57 -3.95 3.38
CA SER A 135 -11.74 -2.93 2.34
C SER A 135 -11.20 -3.38 0.97
N GLN A 136 -10.17 -4.21 0.96
CA GLN A 136 -9.63 -4.83 -0.25
C GLN A 136 -10.60 -5.91 -0.77
N ASP A 137 -11.14 -6.72 0.14
CA ASP A 137 -12.10 -7.79 -0.18
C ASP A 137 -13.37 -7.23 -0.83
N VAL A 138 -13.97 -6.19 -0.21
CA VAL A 138 -15.16 -5.54 -0.80
C VAL A 138 -14.85 -4.73 -2.06
N SER A 139 -13.59 -4.29 -2.25
CA SER A 139 -13.14 -3.70 -3.52
C SER A 139 -13.14 -4.72 -4.65
N ALA A 140 -12.63 -5.93 -4.40
CA ALA A 140 -12.65 -7.02 -5.36
C ALA A 140 -14.10 -7.40 -5.73
N ALA A 141 -15.00 -7.53 -4.74
CA ALA A 141 -16.42 -7.76 -4.95
C ALA A 141 -17.08 -6.65 -5.78
N THR A 142 -16.72 -5.39 -5.52
CA THR A 142 -17.23 -4.23 -6.27
C THR A 142 -16.81 -4.27 -7.74
N GLU A 143 -15.53 -4.56 -8.02
CA GLU A 143 -15.06 -4.64 -9.41
C GLU A 143 -15.73 -5.78 -10.17
N ASN A 144 -15.95 -6.94 -9.55
CA ASN A 144 -16.72 -8.02 -10.16
C ASN A 144 -18.14 -7.57 -10.55
N ILE A 145 -18.83 -6.80 -9.70
CA ILE A 145 -20.15 -6.22 -10.00
C ILE A 145 -20.06 -5.28 -11.21
N LEU A 146 -19.04 -4.44 -11.29
CA LEU A 146 -18.86 -3.50 -12.40
C LEU A 146 -18.60 -4.22 -13.73
N LEU A 147 -17.77 -5.24 -13.73
CA LEU A 147 -17.45 -6.06 -14.90
C LEU A 147 -18.68 -6.86 -15.37
N GLN A 148 -19.40 -7.45 -14.42
CA GLN A 148 -20.64 -8.19 -14.74
C GLN A 148 -21.74 -7.27 -15.28
N ALA A 149 -21.88 -6.05 -14.73
CA ALA A 149 -22.81 -5.06 -15.25
C ALA A 149 -22.49 -4.72 -16.71
N HIS A 150 -21.22 -4.45 -17.01
CA HIS A 150 -20.78 -4.14 -18.36
C HIS A 150 -21.02 -5.29 -19.34
N ALA A 151 -20.70 -6.52 -18.97
CA ALA A 151 -20.95 -7.71 -19.78
C ALA A 151 -22.42 -7.93 -20.09
N MET A 152 -23.35 -7.47 -19.23
CA MET A 152 -24.80 -7.55 -19.44
C MET A 152 -25.40 -6.33 -20.16
N GLY A 153 -24.54 -5.41 -20.68
CA GLY A 153 -24.99 -4.19 -21.35
C GLY A 153 -25.54 -3.13 -20.39
N LEU A 154 -25.26 -3.23 -19.10
CA LEU A 154 -25.57 -2.21 -18.11
C LEU A 154 -24.39 -1.23 -17.96
N GLY A 155 -24.70 0.03 -17.69
CA GLY A 155 -23.74 1.03 -17.24
C GLY A 155 -23.68 1.06 -15.73
N ALA A 156 -22.48 1.17 -15.19
CA ALA A 156 -22.27 1.28 -13.76
C ALA A 156 -21.16 2.28 -13.40
N VAL A 157 -21.22 2.83 -12.19
CA VAL A 157 -20.14 3.66 -11.62
C VAL A 157 -19.97 3.38 -10.14
N TRP A 158 -18.74 3.23 -9.73
CA TRP A 158 -18.32 3.17 -8.33
C TRP A 158 -18.23 4.57 -7.75
N THR A 159 -18.94 4.85 -6.67
CA THR A 159 -18.87 6.10 -5.91
C THR A 159 -18.44 5.82 -4.49
N GLY A 160 -17.28 6.34 -4.07
CA GLY A 160 -16.68 6.05 -2.77
C GLY A 160 -17.47 6.65 -1.60
N THR A 161 -17.67 5.85 -0.56
CA THR A 161 -18.26 6.25 0.73
C THR A 161 -17.17 6.20 1.81
N TYR A 162 -16.58 5.04 2.06
CA TYR A 162 -15.41 4.87 2.92
C TYR A 162 -14.14 5.41 2.24
N PRO A 163 -13.17 6.01 2.97
CA PRO A 163 -13.10 6.20 4.42
C PRO A 163 -13.71 7.51 4.96
N ASP A 164 -14.53 8.20 4.19
CA ASP A 164 -15.16 9.44 4.62
C ASP A 164 -16.21 9.17 5.72
N LYS A 165 -15.89 9.56 6.95
CA LYS A 165 -16.75 9.30 8.12
C LYS A 165 -18.14 9.96 8.02
N GLN A 166 -18.23 11.12 7.37
CA GLN A 166 -19.52 11.83 7.22
C GLN A 166 -20.42 11.07 6.25
N ARG A 167 -19.88 10.63 5.11
CA ARG A 167 -20.61 9.81 4.13
C ARG A 167 -21.00 8.46 4.72
N CYS A 168 -20.09 7.78 5.43
CA CYS A 168 -20.41 6.52 6.09
C CYS A 168 -21.57 6.69 7.06
N THR A 169 -21.53 7.71 7.92
CA THR A 169 -22.60 7.99 8.88
C THR A 169 -23.93 8.31 8.20
N ALA A 170 -23.91 9.09 7.12
CA ALA A 170 -25.11 9.45 6.37
C ALA A 170 -25.77 8.22 5.74
N ILE A 171 -25.00 7.38 5.05
CA ILE A 171 -25.51 6.14 4.41
C ILE A 171 -25.99 5.14 5.46
N SER A 172 -25.23 4.95 6.56
CA SER A 172 -25.64 4.04 7.64
C SER A 172 -27.00 4.44 8.23
N LYS A 173 -27.22 5.73 8.47
CA LYS A 173 -28.50 6.24 8.96
C LYS A 173 -29.64 6.04 7.95
N LEU A 174 -29.40 6.34 6.67
CA LEU A 174 -30.38 6.20 5.62
C LEU A 174 -30.88 4.76 5.42
N LEU A 175 -29.94 3.81 5.52
CA LEU A 175 -30.22 2.39 5.27
C LEU A 175 -30.41 1.58 6.55
N ASN A 176 -30.44 2.22 7.73
CA ASN A 176 -30.56 1.58 9.04
C ASN A 176 -29.50 0.47 9.25
N LEU A 177 -28.26 0.71 8.81
CA LEU A 177 -27.18 -0.26 8.98
C LEU A 177 -26.80 -0.39 10.45
N PRO A 178 -26.64 -1.61 10.97
CA PRO A 178 -26.12 -1.80 12.32
C PRO A 178 -24.61 -1.42 12.37
N ASN A 179 -24.09 -1.20 13.58
CA ASN A 179 -22.72 -0.66 13.76
C ASN A 179 -21.61 -1.53 13.16
N HIS A 180 -21.83 -2.82 13.02
CA HIS A 180 -20.86 -3.74 12.42
C HIS A 180 -20.89 -3.78 10.90
N ILE A 181 -21.87 -3.13 10.25
CA ILE A 181 -21.96 -3.01 8.80
C ILE A 181 -21.46 -1.64 8.37
N ILE A 182 -20.32 -1.62 7.70
CA ILE A 182 -19.63 -0.38 7.29
C ILE A 182 -19.88 -0.15 5.79
N PRO A 183 -20.60 0.92 5.39
CA PRO A 183 -20.81 1.21 3.97
C PRO A 183 -19.48 1.62 3.32
N PHE A 184 -19.09 0.85 2.28
CA PHE A 184 -17.83 1.02 1.57
C PHE A 184 -17.98 1.92 0.35
N CYS A 185 -18.93 1.60 -0.53
CA CYS A 185 -19.21 2.38 -1.72
C CYS A 185 -20.67 2.20 -2.17
N THR A 186 -21.10 3.09 -3.06
CA THR A 186 -22.37 2.95 -3.77
C THR A 186 -22.08 2.72 -5.25
N VAL A 187 -22.50 1.57 -5.79
CA VAL A 187 -22.47 1.27 -7.22
C VAL A 187 -23.80 1.68 -7.81
N VAL A 188 -23.81 2.73 -8.62
CA VAL A 188 -25.03 3.20 -9.31
C VAL A 188 -25.09 2.53 -10.67
N ILE A 189 -26.24 1.93 -11.00
CA ILE A 189 -26.40 1.00 -12.12
C ILE A 189 -27.68 1.31 -12.90
N GLY A 190 -27.61 1.15 -14.22
CA GLY A 190 -28.76 1.26 -15.12
C GLY A 190 -28.38 1.04 -16.57
N TYR A 191 -29.36 1.08 -17.48
CA TYR A 191 -29.05 1.06 -18.89
C TYR A 191 -28.45 2.39 -19.34
N PRO A 192 -27.27 2.39 -20.02
CA PRO A 192 -26.62 3.62 -20.44
C PRO A 192 -27.52 4.50 -21.31
N LYS A 193 -27.48 5.81 -21.10
CA LYS A 193 -28.07 6.80 -21.97
C LYS A 193 -26.98 7.66 -22.58
N GLY A 194 -26.79 7.55 -23.90
CA GLY A 194 -25.67 8.15 -24.61
C GLY A 194 -24.39 7.32 -24.60
N ASP A 195 -23.42 7.77 -25.32
CA ASP A 195 -22.14 7.08 -25.49
C ASP A 195 -21.19 7.38 -24.33
N THR A 196 -20.54 6.35 -23.84
CA THR A 196 -19.48 6.46 -22.84
C THR A 196 -18.27 5.67 -23.32
N ALA A 197 -17.23 6.38 -23.74
CA ALA A 197 -15.99 5.75 -24.21
C ALA A 197 -15.09 5.35 -23.02
N PRO A 198 -14.46 4.18 -23.09
CA PRO A 198 -13.38 3.82 -22.17
C PRO A 198 -12.20 4.77 -22.34
N LYS A 199 -11.41 4.94 -21.26
CA LYS A 199 -10.18 5.72 -21.31
C LYS A 199 -9.00 4.76 -21.37
N ASP A 200 -8.06 5.02 -22.26
CA ASP A 200 -6.76 4.38 -22.19
C ASP A 200 -6.06 4.82 -20.91
N LYS A 201 -5.70 3.83 -20.10
CA LYS A 201 -5.05 4.03 -18.80
C LYS A 201 -3.68 3.35 -18.75
N TRP A 202 -3.25 2.76 -19.88
CA TRP A 202 -1.97 2.09 -19.92
C TRP A 202 -0.83 3.11 -19.72
N LYS A 203 0.03 2.84 -18.76
CA LYS A 203 1.19 3.63 -18.41
C LYS A 203 2.35 2.68 -18.19
N PRO A 204 3.19 2.46 -19.21
CA PRO A 204 4.32 1.54 -19.09
C PRO A 204 5.28 1.94 -17.98
N GLU A 205 5.37 3.22 -17.65
CA GLU A 205 6.17 3.73 -16.51
C GLU A 205 5.70 3.24 -15.14
N ASN A 206 4.48 2.71 -15.04
CA ASN A 206 3.95 2.10 -13.80
C ASN A 206 4.24 0.60 -13.71
N VAL A 207 5.00 0.03 -14.68
CA VAL A 207 5.34 -1.39 -14.72
C VAL A 207 6.84 -1.55 -14.56
N SER A 208 7.23 -2.39 -13.62
CA SER A 208 8.63 -2.79 -13.41
C SER A 208 8.72 -4.31 -13.43
N TYR A 209 9.84 -4.82 -13.90
CA TYR A 209 10.11 -6.25 -13.99
C TYR A 209 11.20 -6.62 -13.00
N ASP A 210 11.01 -7.72 -12.26
CA ASP A 210 11.90 -8.27 -11.23
C ASP A 210 12.22 -7.33 -10.06
N SER A 211 12.45 -6.03 -10.32
CA SER A 211 12.63 -5.01 -9.28
C SER A 211 12.03 -3.67 -9.72
N PHE A 212 11.72 -2.80 -8.75
CA PHE A 212 11.12 -1.50 -9.02
C PHE A 212 12.02 -0.63 -9.90
N GLY A 213 11.45 -0.06 -10.95
CA GLY A 213 12.16 0.82 -11.90
C GLY A 213 12.86 0.09 -13.05
N MET A 214 12.87 -1.23 -13.08
CA MET A 214 13.40 -2.00 -14.21
C MET A 214 12.37 -2.17 -15.32
N GLY A 215 12.75 -1.90 -16.57
CA GLY A 215 11.97 -2.16 -17.76
C GLY A 215 11.98 -3.64 -18.16
N LYS A 216 11.12 -4.05 -19.09
CA LYS A 216 10.95 -5.44 -19.53
C LYS A 216 12.24 -6.06 -20.10
N ASP A 217 13.03 -5.25 -20.80
CA ASP A 217 14.25 -5.68 -21.49
C ASP A 217 15.51 -5.36 -20.67
N ASP A 218 15.34 -4.73 -19.50
CA ASP A 218 16.44 -4.51 -18.58
C ASP A 218 16.84 -5.87 -17.99
N LYS A 219 18.10 -6.22 -18.13
CA LYS A 219 18.62 -7.38 -17.42
C LYS A 219 18.71 -7.02 -15.95
N PRO A 220 18.36 -7.95 -15.03
CA PRO A 220 18.72 -7.77 -13.61
C PRO A 220 20.17 -7.34 -13.57
N LEU A 221 20.49 -6.31 -12.81
CA LEU A 221 21.86 -5.85 -12.64
C LEU A 221 22.71 -7.06 -12.29
N ALA A 222 23.23 -7.71 -13.34
CA ALA A 222 24.26 -8.72 -13.15
C ALA A 222 25.37 -7.99 -12.42
N SER A 223 25.91 -8.61 -11.39
CA SER A 223 26.98 -8.13 -10.52
C SER A 223 28.26 -7.65 -11.22
N ASN A 224 28.20 -7.29 -12.51
CA ASN A 224 29.31 -6.96 -13.39
C ASN A 224 29.14 -5.66 -14.19
N GLN A 225 28.15 -4.80 -13.91
CA GLN A 225 28.36 -3.41 -14.32
C GLN A 225 29.49 -2.88 -13.46
N LYS A 226 30.65 -2.60 -14.06
CA LYS A 226 31.67 -1.74 -13.43
C LYS A 226 30.96 -0.46 -13.06
N THR A 227 30.53 -0.38 -11.80
CA THR A 227 30.07 0.87 -11.21
C THR A 227 31.20 1.87 -11.42
N LYS A 228 30.90 3.05 -11.92
CA LYS A 228 31.89 4.13 -11.97
C LYS A 228 32.51 4.21 -10.60
N ASP A 229 33.83 4.10 -10.51
CA ASP A 229 34.51 4.14 -9.21
C ASP A 229 34.27 5.48 -8.54
N PHE A 230 34.19 5.48 -7.23
CA PHE A 230 34.09 6.70 -6.45
C PHE A 230 35.36 7.52 -6.60
N GLU A 231 35.19 8.81 -6.89
CA GLU A 231 36.25 9.82 -6.88
C GLU A 231 36.14 10.64 -5.58
N GLU A 232 37.26 10.81 -4.91
CA GLU A 232 37.34 11.67 -3.73
C GLU A 232 37.25 13.15 -4.14
N PHE A 233 36.56 13.96 -3.34
CA PHE A 233 36.42 15.38 -3.60
C PHE A 233 36.49 16.22 -2.31
N ASP A 234 36.93 17.46 -2.44
CA ASP A 234 36.95 18.43 -1.35
C ASP A 234 35.55 18.96 -1.06
N VAL A 235 34.99 18.65 0.11
CA VAL A 235 33.66 19.06 0.53
C VAL A 235 33.50 20.57 0.58
N THR A 236 34.52 21.28 1.07
CA THR A 236 34.50 22.72 1.27
C THR A 236 34.41 23.45 -0.07
N GLU A 237 35.21 22.98 -1.03
CA GLU A 237 35.40 23.66 -2.32
C GLU A 237 34.42 23.15 -3.40
N GLN A 238 34.05 21.89 -3.35
CA GLN A 238 33.36 21.20 -4.48
C GLN A 238 31.94 20.73 -4.19
N PHE A 239 31.52 20.66 -2.90
CA PHE A 239 30.14 20.27 -2.58
C PHE A 239 29.19 21.45 -2.80
N ARG A 240 28.16 21.23 -3.62
CA ARG A 240 27.16 22.23 -3.99
C ARG A 240 25.76 21.66 -3.82
N SER A 241 25.22 21.81 -2.62
CA SER A 241 23.84 21.44 -2.30
C SER A 241 23.24 22.47 -1.35
N ASN A 242 21.92 22.63 -1.40
CA ASN A 242 21.24 23.51 -0.47
C ASN A 242 21.16 22.81 0.91
N PRO A 243 21.86 23.30 1.94
CA PRO A 243 21.92 22.64 3.25
C PRO A 243 20.55 22.55 3.94
N PHE A 244 19.62 23.47 3.62
CA PHE A 244 18.27 23.47 4.22
C PHE A 244 17.33 22.40 3.63
N THR A 245 17.67 21.87 2.47
CA THR A 245 16.86 20.84 1.79
C THR A 245 17.58 19.50 1.66
N TYR A 246 18.87 19.43 2.00
CA TYR A 246 19.71 18.25 1.77
C TYR A 246 19.18 17.00 2.49
N PHE A 247 18.69 17.16 3.71
CA PHE A 247 18.04 16.09 4.48
C PHE A 247 16.54 15.96 4.22
N LYS A 248 15.94 16.97 3.53
CA LYS A 248 14.50 16.99 3.26
C LYS A 248 14.15 16.13 2.05
N GLY A 249 12.93 15.63 2.04
CA GLY A 249 12.41 14.86 0.92
C GLY A 249 12.64 13.35 1.11
N LYS A 250 13.51 12.76 0.31
CA LYS A 250 13.80 11.32 0.38
C LYS A 250 14.63 10.90 1.59
N GLY A 251 15.34 11.84 2.19
CA GLY A 251 16.32 11.57 3.25
C GLY A 251 17.68 11.13 2.70
N LEU A 252 18.54 10.80 3.63
CA LEU A 252 19.87 10.21 3.39
C LEU A 252 19.97 8.88 4.12
N LEU A 253 20.93 8.05 3.76
CA LEU A 253 21.19 6.80 4.46
C LEU A 253 22.36 6.97 5.42
N LEU A 254 22.11 6.75 6.70
CA LEU A 254 23.14 6.66 7.74
C LEU A 254 23.55 5.18 7.87
N ALA A 255 24.86 4.89 7.84
CA ALA A 255 25.36 3.57 8.16
C ALA A 255 26.50 3.66 9.19
N VAL A 256 26.56 2.65 10.07
CA VAL A 256 27.48 2.64 11.22
C VAL A 256 27.78 1.21 11.65
N GLY A 257 28.99 0.98 12.15
CA GLY A 257 29.50 -0.32 12.55
C GLY A 257 30.77 -0.68 11.78
N ASN A 258 31.00 -1.97 11.59
CA ASN A 258 32.19 -2.48 10.91
C ASN A 258 31.83 -3.73 10.06
N LYS A 259 32.83 -4.30 9.37
CA LYS A 259 32.64 -5.44 8.47
C LYS A 259 31.98 -6.68 9.09
N ASN A 260 32.02 -6.83 10.42
CA ASN A 260 31.47 -7.98 11.11
C ASN A 260 30.04 -7.72 11.60
N ASP A 261 29.74 -6.47 11.98
CA ASP A 261 28.43 -6.07 12.49
C ASP A 261 28.21 -4.59 12.21
N TYR A 262 27.19 -4.27 11.43
CA TYR A 262 26.78 -2.91 11.07
C TYR A 262 25.29 -2.79 10.92
N ASN A 263 24.80 -1.56 10.97
CA ASN A 263 23.41 -1.26 10.69
C ASN A 263 23.28 0.07 9.96
N GLU A 264 22.20 0.21 9.25
CA GLU A 264 21.84 1.37 8.46
C GLU A 264 20.41 1.83 8.74
N MET A 265 20.12 3.12 8.49
CA MET A 265 18.77 3.67 8.57
C MET A 265 18.66 4.94 7.74
N THR A 266 17.48 5.17 7.20
CA THR A 266 17.14 6.45 6.56
C THR A 266 17.00 7.53 7.61
N ILE A 267 17.63 8.68 7.36
CA ILE A 267 17.56 9.89 8.19
C ILE A 267 16.97 11.04 7.37
N GLY A 268 15.99 11.73 7.95
CA GLY A 268 15.38 12.93 7.33
C GLY A 268 15.73 14.22 8.09
N TRP A 269 16.46 14.13 9.20
CA TRP A 269 16.91 15.25 10.00
C TRP A 269 18.42 15.28 10.11
N GLY A 270 18.99 16.45 9.88
CA GLY A 270 20.42 16.67 9.97
C GLY A 270 20.78 18.11 9.69
N ALA A 271 22.06 18.41 9.82
CA ALA A 271 22.62 19.71 9.48
C ALA A 271 24.02 19.57 8.89
N LEU A 272 24.34 20.48 7.98
CA LEU A 272 25.68 20.70 7.48
C LEU A 272 26.19 22.03 8.04
N GLY A 273 27.45 22.10 8.44
CA GLY A 273 27.97 23.31 9.04
C GLY A 273 29.48 23.30 9.25
N ASN A 274 29.88 24.22 10.10
CA ASN A 274 31.27 24.44 10.51
C ASN A 274 31.29 24.79 12.00
N ILE A 275 32.21 24.25 12.75
CA ILE A 275 32.42 24.55 14.16
C ILE A 275 33.87 24.34 14.54
N TRP A 276 34.35 25.10 15.54
CA TRP A 276 35.67 25.06 16.20
C TRP A 276 36.86 25.39 15.29
N GLU A 277 37.13 24.59 14.25
CA GLU A 277 38.26 24.81 13.35
C GLU A 277 37.85 25.50 12.04
N LYS A 278 38.64 26.45 11.57
CA LYS A 278 38.43 27.07 10.24
C LYS A 278 38.58 26.02 9.16
N GLY A 279 37.57 25.89 8.35
CA GLY A 279 37.52 24.92 7.24
C GLY A 279 37.12 23.51 7.63
N MET A 280 36.72 23.25 8.88
CA MET A 280 36.18 21.94 9.27
C MET A 280 34.74 21.77 8.77
N SER A 281 34.56 20.87 7.83
CA SER A 281 33.21 20.50 7.36
C SER A 281 32.55 19.51 8.33
N LEU A 282 31.33 19.84 8.74
CA LEU A 282 30.59 19.11 9.74
C LEU A 282 29.30 18.53 9.16
N MET A 283 29.00 17.31 9.55
CA MET A 283 27.69 16.69 9.38
C MET A 283 27.11 16.31 10.75
N THR A 284 25.90 16.79 11.02
CA THR A 284 25.16 16.44 12.23
C THR A 284 23.97 15.57 11.85
N VAL A 285 23.78 14.46 12.55
CA VAL A 285 22.64 13.55 12.39
C VAL A 285 21.93 13.33 13.71
N TYR A 286 20.65 12.98 13.65
CA TYR A 286 19.83 12.78 14.85
C TYR A 286 19.24 11.38 14.83
N VAL A 287 19.46 10.60 15.91
CA VAL A 287 18.96 9.23 16.04
C VAL A 287 18.19 9.08 17.34
N ALA A 288 16.96 8.57 17.24
CA ALA A 288 16.12 8.32 18.41
C ALA A 288 16.48 6.99 19.10
N PRO A 289 16.35 6.89 20.44
CA PRO A 289 16.74 5.71 21.21
C PRO A 289 16.04 4.41 20.79
N ALA A 290 14.81 4.47 20.33
CA ALA A 290 14.05 3.30 19.86
C ALA A 290 14.59 2.72 18.54
N ARG A 291 15.40 3.45 17.78
CA ARG A 291 15.99 2.98 16.53
C ARG A 291 17.11 1.99 16.77
N HIS A 292 17.15 0.91 15.99
CA HIS A 292 18.19 -0.11 16.13
C HIS A 292 19.61 0.43 15.94
N THR A 293 19.76 1.40 15.05
CA THR A 293 21.02 2.10 14.77
C THR A 293 21.58 2.86 16.00
N PHE A 294 20.71 3.24 16.96
CA PHE A 294 21.10 4.00 18.14
C PHE A 294 22.23 3.33 18.92
N LYS A 295 22.09 2.03 19.21
CA LYS A 295 23.11 1.27 19.96
C LYS A 295 24.49 1.21 19.29
N TYR A 296 24.53 1.36 17.95
CA TYR A 296 25.77 1.42 17.17
C TYR A 296 26.37 2.81 17.25
N MET A 297 25.55 3.86 17.10
CA MET A 297 26.00 5.27 17.16
C MET A 297 26.60 5.63 18.52
N GLU A 298 26.07 5.09 19.63
CA GLU A 298 26.60 5.34 20.98
C GLU A 298 28.05 4.81 21.20
N LYS A 299 28.52 3.92 20.32
CA LYS A 299 29.84 3.28 20.43
C LYS A 299 30.73 3.60 19.24
N ALA A 300 30.21 4.27 18.23
CA ALA A 300 30.91 4.48 16.99
C ALA A 300 31.95 5.61 17.10
N LYS A 301 33.13 5.35 16.58
CA LYS A 301 34.12 6.40 16.31
C LYS A 301 33.90 7.02 14.93
N TYR A 302 33.37 6.24 13.97
CA TYR A 302 33.10 6.65 12.60
C TYR A 302 31.72 6.23 12.16
N PHE A 303 31.12 7.01 11.25
CA PHE A 303 29.88 6.66 10.57
C PHE A 303 29.91 7.21 9.14
N THR A 304 29.06 6.67 8.26
CA THR A 304 28.88 7.18 6.90
C THR A 304 27.49 7.73 6.72
N VAL A 305 27.38 8.76 5.87
CA VAL A 305 26.10 9.27 5.36
C VAL A 305 26.16 9.25 3.84
N MET A 306 25.13 8.69 3.22
CA MET A 306 25.08 8.48 1.80
C MET A 306 23.88 9.14 1.16
N GLU A 307 24.10 9.76 0.02
CA GLU A 307 23.06 10.24 -0.91
C GLU A 307 22.87 9.21 -2.03
N PHE A 308 21.62 9.01 -2.43
CA PHE A 308 21.26 8.18 -3.56
C PHE A 308 20.56 9.00 -4.62
N ASP A 309 20.67 8.59 -5.89
CA ASP A 309 19.92 9.17 -6.98
C ASP A 309 18.43 8.87 -6.88
N ASP A 310 17.63 9.58 -7.65
CA ASP A 310 16.17 9.43 -7.68
C ASP A 310 15.72 8.03 -8.10
N SER A 311 16.53 7.33 -8.88
CA SER A 311 16.32 5.93 -9.27
C SER A 311 16.40 4.93 -8.11
N HIS A 312 17.01 5.30 -6.99
CA HIS A 312 17.22 4.46 -5.80
C HIS A 312 16.39 4.94 -4.58
N LYS A 313 15.27 5.58 -4.84
CA LYS A 313 14.36 6.07 -3.78
C LYS A 313 13.80 4.94 -2.91
N ASP A 314 13.57 3.80 -3.49
CA ASP A 314 13.10 2.57 -2.86
C ASP A 314 14.07 2.07 -1.76
N ILE A 315 15.39 2.23 -1.96
CA ILE A 315 16.40 1.89 -0.94
C ILE A 315 16.14 2.69 0.34
N LEU A 316 16.00 4.01 0.23
CA LEU A 316 15.78 4.89 1.38
C LEU A 316 14.43 4.61 2.06
N ASP A 317 13.41 4.32 1.28
CA ASP A 317 12.08 3.99 1.80
C ASP A 317 12.12 2.66 2.56
N TYR A 318 12.67 1.61 1.98
CA TYR A 318 12.84 0.31 2.64
C TYR A 318 13.66 0.42 3.93
N MET A 319 14.83 1.09 3.87
CA MET A 319 15.72 1.27 5.02
C MET A 319 15.08 2.07 6.17
N GLY A 320 14.13 2.97 5.84
CA GLY A 320 13.37 3.75 6.81
C GLY A 320 12.26 2.98 7.52
N HIS A 321 11.63 2.02 6.83
CA HIS A 321 10.48 1.28 7.34
C HIS A 321 10.83 -0.08 7.96
N HIS A 322 11.97 -0.69 7.61
CA HIS A 322 12.40 -1.99 8.13
C HIS A 322 13.46 -1.84 9.23
N SER A 323 13.37 -2.72 10.23
CA SER A 323 14.33 -2.72 11.34
C SER A 323 15.50 -3.67 11.08
N GLY A 324 16.71 -3.23 11.41
CA GLY A 324 17.89 -4.13 11.41
C GLY A 324 17.82 -5.24 12.48
N ARG A 325 16.79 -5.23 13.37
CA ARG A 325 16.49 -6.36 14.26
C ARG A 325 15.89 -7.54 13.51
N ASP A 326 15.25 -7.29 12.39
CA ASP A 326 14.51 -8.31 11.62
C ASP A 326 15.39 -8.97 10.55
N GLY A 327 16.64 -8.49 10.37
CA GLY A 327 17.60 -9.05 9.43
C GLY A 327 18.50 -8.01 8.77
N ASN A 328 19.39 -8.49 7.91
CA ASN A 328 20.30 -7.63 7.14
C ASN A 328 19.54 -7.00 5.95
N LYS A 329 19.24 -5.71 6.06
CA LYS A 329 18.47 -4.95 5.07
C LYS A 329 19.24 -4.73 3.77
N ALA A 330 20.54 -4.48 3.85
CA ALA A 330 21.38 -4.32 2.67
C ALA A 330 21.39 -5.59 1.81
N LYS A 331 21.47 -6.77 2.45
CA LYS A 331 21.38 -8.06 1.76
C LYS A 331 19.99 -8.27 1.16
N ALA A 332 18.93 -7.87 1.85
CA ALA A 332 17.55 -8.01 1.36
C ALA A 332 17.30 -7.17 0.09
N LEU A 333 17.99 -6.02 -0.03
CA LEU A 333 17.94 -5.15 -1.20
C LEU A 333 19.01 -5.48 -2.27
N GLY A 334 19.85 -6.48 -2.04
CA GLY A 334 20.95 -6.82 -2.96
C GLY A 334 22.04 -5.77 -3.09
N LEU A 335 22.21 -4.89 -2.07
CA LEU A 335 23.20 -3.82 -2.10
C LEU A 335 24.63 -4.36 -1.95
N HIS A 336 25.55 -3.76 -2.66
CA HIS A 336 26.99 -4.09 -2.60
C HIS A 336 27.66 -3.27 -1.49
N THR A 337 27.86 -3.90 -0.32
CA THR A 337 28.51 -3.25 0.81
C THR A 337 30.01 -3.16 0.61
N ARG A 338 30.54 -1.95 0.72
CA ARG A 338 31.99 -1.65 0.83
C ARG A 338 32.30 -1.10 2.21
N PHE A 339 33.58 -0.98 2.51
CA PHE A 339 34.06 -0.42 3.77
C PHE A 339 35.14 0.62 3.50
N THR A 340 35.08 1.72 4.25
CA THR A 340 36.12 2.75 4.23
C THR A 340 37.43 2.22 4.83
N GLU A 341 38.49 3.02 4.80
CA GLU A 341 39.75 2.69 5.45
C GLU A 341 39.61 2.47 6.97
N HIS A 342 38.64 3.15 7.60
CA HIS A 342 38.31 2.98 9.02
C HIS A 342 37.35 1.83 9.29
N GLY A 343 36.96 1.08 8.23
CA GLY A 343 36.08 -0.06 8.32
C GLY A 343 34.59 0.28 8.41
N THR A 344 34.19 1.53 8.14
CA THR A 344 32.79 1.97 8.17
C THR A 344 32.06 1.55 6.89
N PRO A 345 30.83 1.01 6.97
CA PRO A 345 30.12 0.51 5.81
C PRO A 345 29.59 1.64 4.91
N TYR A 346 29.63 1.41 3.60
CA TYR A 346 28.93 2.20 2.59
C TYR A 346 28.51 1.31 1.42
N PHE A 347 27.69 1.82 0.49
CA PHE A 347 27.13 1.03 -0.59
C PHE A 347 27.54 1.55 -1.97
N ASP A 348 27.86 0.62 -2.87
CA ASP A 348 28.22 0.93 -4.25
C ASP A 348 27.11 1.69 -4.99
N GLU A 349 25.87 1.51 -4.62
CA GLU A 349 24.72 2.15 -5.23
C GLU A 349 24.55 3.63 -4.85
N ALA A 350 25.33 4.10 -3.86
CA ALA A 350 25.32 5.50 -3.46
C ALA A 350 25.91 6.41 -4.54
N LYS A 351 25.35 7.61 -4.67
CA LYS A 351 25.84 8.69 -5.51
C LYS A 351 26.97 9.46 -4.82
N THR A 352 26.76 9.78 -3.55
CA THR A 352 27.73 10.50 -2.71
C THR A 352 27.86 9.81 -1.37
N VAL A 353 29.07 9.68 -0.86
CA VAL A 353 29.38 9.08 0.44
C VAL A 353 30.22 10.06 1.25
N PHE A 354 29.80 10.34 2.47
CA PHE A 354 30.56 11.10 3.45
C PHE A 354 30.95 10.16 4.58
N GLU A 355 32.24 10.02 4.84
CA GLU A 355 32.75 9.38 6.04
C GLU A 355 33.03 10.46 7.11
N CYS A 356 32.47 10.23 8.28
CA CYS A 356 32.52 11.18 9.40
C CYS A 356 33.18 10.57 10.61
N GLU A 357 34.14 11.31 11.21
CA GLU A 357 34.68 11.01 12.53
C GLU A 357 33.78 11.65 13.59
N MET A 358 33.31 10.86 14.56
CA MET A 358 32.51 11.32 15.68
C MET A 358 33.28 12.25 16.55
N ILE A 359 32.90 13.52 16.64
CA ILE A 359 33.60 14.54 17.47
C ILE A 359 32.76 14.95 18.68
N TYR A 360 31.44 14.71 18.65
CA TYR A 360 30.59 15.01 19.78
C TYR A 360 29.27 14.25 19.64
N HIS A 361 28.72 13.77 20.73
CA HIS A 361 27.33 13.31 20.79
C HIS A 361 26.70 13.58 22.17
N ALA A 362 25.40 13.86 22.17
CA ALA A 362 24.64 14.04 23.41
C ALA A 362 23.14 13.88 23.12
N PRO A 363 22.34 13.39 24.07
CA PRO A 363 20.90 13.50 23.98
C PRO A 363 20.48 14.98 24.07
N PHE A 364 19.36 15.33 23.45
CA PHE A 364 18.76 16.63 23.71
C PHE A 364 18.27 16.72 25.16
N ASP A 365 18.61 17.79 25.84
CA ASP A 365 18.07 18.08 27.17
C ASP A 365 16.67 18.72 27.04
N PRO A 366 15.60 18.07 27.54
CA PRO A 366 14.24 18.62 27.49
C PRO A 366 14.09 19.97 28.20
N LYS A 367 14.96 20.28 29.15
CA LYS A 367 14.96 21.57 29.86
C LYS A 367 15.28 22.74 28.92
N GLY A 368 16.05 22.49 27.86
CA GLY A 368 16.38 23.47 26.83
C GLY A 368 15.35 23.63 25.73
N PHE A 369 14.25 22.86 25.74
CA PHE A 369 13.26 22.91 24.65
C PHE A 369 12.37 24.15 24.72
N GLY A 370 12.21 24.81 23.56
CA GLY A 370 11.12 25.73 23.32
C GLY A 370 9.78 25.00 23.10
N GLU A 371 8.72 25.74 22.84
CA GLU A 371 7.35 25.19 22.75
C GLU A 371 7.18 24.15 21.62
N MET A 372 7.79 24.38 20.45
CA MET A 372 7.66 23.46 19.31
C MET A 372 8.27 22.08 19.58
N PRO A 373 9.54 21.93 20.04
CA PRO A 373 10.08 20.63 20.40
C PRO A 373 9.35 19.96 21.56
N LYS A 374 8.89 20.69 22.57
CA LYS A 374 8.07 20.13 23.65
C LYS A 374 6.81 19.46 23.11
N LYS A 375 6.11 20.16 22.23
CA LYS A 375 4.90 19.63 21.58
C LYS A 375 5.22 18.42 20.68
N LEU A 376 6.33 18.45 19.94
CA LEU A 376 6.74 17.33 19.08
C LEU A 376 7.02 16.08 19.91
N TYR A 377 7.76 16.21 21.00
CA TYR A 377 8.20 15.08 21.80
C TYR A 377 7.20 14.62 22.87
N SER A 378 6.08 15.32 23.10
CA SER A 378 5.04 14.86 24.03
C SER A 378 4.48 13.48 23.66
N ASP A 379 4.34 13.20 22.36
CA ASP A 379 3.75 11.98 21.84
C ASP A 379 4.67 11.22 20.87
N PHE A 380 5.97 11.55 20.85
CA PHE A 380 6.91 10.94 19.90
C PHE A 380 7.36 9.55 20.40
N PRO A 381 6.89 8.45 19.77
CA PRO A 381 7.04 7.10 20.32
C PRO A 381 8.49 6.58 20.33
N ALA A 382 9.37 7.17 19.51
CA ALA A 382 10.77 6.76 19.40
C ALA A 382 11.67 7.38 20.47
N GLY A 383 11.13 8.27 21.32
CA GLY A 383 11.88 8.98 22.35
C GLY A 383 12.63 10.22 21.82
N ILE A 384 13.24 10.95 22.75
CA ILE A 384 14.01 12.16 22.44
C ILE A 384 15.30 11.77 21.73
N HIS A 385 15.57 12.38 20.57
CA HIS A 385 16.77 12.11 19.78
C HIS A 385 18.04 12.49 20.51
N SER A 386 19.11 11.76 20.24
CA SER A 386 20.50 12.22 20.46
C SER A 386 21.05 12.87 19.19
N MET A 387 21.84 13.89 19.36
CA MET A 387 22.60 14.56 18.34
C MET A 387 23.97 13.91 18.22
N TYR A 388 24.42 13.66 17.00
CA TYR A 388 25.72 13.11 16.68
C TYR A 388 26.40 14.03 15.66
N MET A 389 27.50 14.63 16.06
CA MET A 389 28.29 15.56 15.24
C MET A 389 29.53 14.86 14.72
N GLY A 390 29.67 14.79 13.41
CA GLY A 390 30.80 14.18 12.74
C GLY A 390 31.60 15.18 11.92
N LYS A 391 32.94 15.22 12.10
CA LYS A 391 33.83 15.87 11.15
C LYS A 391 33.88 15.05 9.88
N ILE A 392 33.53 15.62 8.73
CA ILE A 392 33.69 14.95 7.46
C ILE A 392 35.19 14.81 7.17
N ILE A 393 35.66 13.55 7.19
CA ILE A 393 37.09 13.24 6.96
C ILE A 393 37.36 12.74 5.56
N LYS A 394 36.32 12.25 4.88
CA LYS A 394 36.36 11.82 3.47
C LYS A 394 35.03 12.04 2.81
N ALA A 395 35.03 12.52 1.58
CA ALA A 395 33.85 12.60 0.73
C ALA A 395 34.18 12.04 -0.64
N MET A 396 33.26 11.19 -1.15
CA MET A 396 33.42 10.50 -2.42
C MET A 396 32.13 10.61 -3.22
N ARG A 397 32.22 10.70 -4.54
CA ARG A 397 31.08 10.72 -5.47
C ARG A 397 31.37 9.96 -6.75
N LYS A 398 30.33 9.56 -7.48
CA LYS A 398 30.40 8.96 -8.82
C LYS A 398 30.24 9.96 -9.94
#